data_cfc2c3bbb638428ac25c3917f71b333b
#
_entry.id   cfc2c3bbb638428ac25c3917f71b333b
#
_cell.length_a   1.000
_cell.length_b   1.000
_cell.length_c   1.000
_cell.angle_alpha   90.00
_cell.angle_beta   90.00
_cell.angle_gamma   90.00
#
_symmetry.space_group_name_H-M   'P 1'
#
loop_
_entity.id
_entity.type
_entity.pdbx_description
1 polymer ?
#
loop_
_entity_poly.entity_id
_entity_poly.type
_entity_poly.pdbx_seq_one_letter_code
_entity_poly.pdbx_strand_id
1 'polypeptide(L)'
;MSFIFFNGVFSHCLIKKAKTGDFRVQPAHGGSVHAQNPDQKLILMAAEYVKHFAKNCLYARVDGTFINDQFLLMELELIEPFLFLNASPGNYDRYYDALQALI
;
A
#
# COMPACT_ATOMS: atom_id res chain seq x y z
N MET A 1 5.22 -5.36 3.47
CA MET A 1 5.10 -4.03 2.82
C MET A 1 3.71 -3.85 2.27
N SER A 2 3.18 -2.66 2.42
CA SER A 2 1.88 -2.29 1.87
C SER A 2 2.07 -1.17 0.84
N PHE A 3 1.62 -1.41 -0.38
CA PHE A 3 1.70 -0.46 -1.49
C PHE A 3 0.31 0.09 -1.75
N ILE A 4 0.16 1.41 -1.74
CA ILE A 4 -1.12 2.09 -1.92
C ILE A 4 -1.17 2.71 -3.31
N PHE A 5 -2.24 2.42 -4.05
CA PHE A 5 -2.46 2.93 -5.39
C PHE A 5 -3.77 3.71 -5.43
N PHE A 6 -3.78 4.82 -6.18
CA PHE A 6 -4.99 5.57 -6.48
C PHE A 6 -5.18 5.65 -7.98
N ASN A 7 -6.33 5.21 -8.47
CA ASN A 7 -6.64 5.13 -9.92
C ASN A 7 -5.56 4.37 -10.70
N GLY A 8 -5.01 3.32 -10.10
CA GLY A 8 -3.97 2.51 -10.74
C GLY A 8 -2.58 3.12 -10.68
N VAL A 9 -2.40 4.28 -10.05
CA VAL A 9 -1.10 4.96 -9.94
C VAL A 9 -0.57 4.82 -8.53
N PHE A 10 0.70 4.42 -8.40
CA PHE A 10 1.35 4.28 -7.10
C PHE A 10 1.36 5.62 -6.37
N SER A 11 0.95 5.60 -5.10
CA SER A 11 0.98 6.76 -4.21
C SER A 11 2.09 6.65 -3.18
N HIS A 12 2.04 5.65 -2.34
CA HIS A 12 2.99 5.53 -1.23
C HIS A 12 3.08 4.07 -0.77
N CYS A 13 4.12 3.80 0.00
CA CYS A 13 4.41 2.49 0.55
C CYS A 13 4.80 2.61 2.01
N LEU A 14 4.52 1.58 2.78
CA LEU A 14 4.86 1.54 4.18
C LEU A 14 5.19 0.12 4.63
N ILE A 15 5.89 0.03 5.75
CA ILE A 15 6.13 -1.21 6.46
C ILE A 15 5.46 -1.10 7.83
N LYS A 16 4.76 -2.13 8.23
CA LYS A 16 4.21 -2.27 9.57
C LYS A 16 5.14 -3.15 10.38
N LYS A 17 5.48 -2.71 11.59
CA LYS A 17 6.35 -3.46 12.50
C LYS A 17 5.58 -3.80 13.76
N ALA A 18 5.71 -5.04 14.22
CA ALA A 18 5.10 -5.47 15.46
C ALA A 18 5.78 -4.78 16.66
N LYS A 19 5.02 -4.65 17.74
CA LYS A 19 5.58 -4.25 19.03
C LYS A 19 6.63 -5.28 19.47
N THR A 20 7.70 -4.82 20.12
CA THR A 20 8.74 -5.70 20.64
C THR A 20 8.10 -6.81 21.49
N GLY A 21 8.39 -8.06 21.14
CA GLY A 21 7.84 -9.23 21.83
C GLY A 21 6.44 -9.65 21.39
N ASP A 22 5.84 -8.94 20.43
CA ASP A 22 4.54 -9.28 19.88
C ASP A 22 4.70 -9.62 18.40
N PHE A 23 3.99 -10.66 17.92
CA PHE A 23 4.00 -11.03 16.50
C PHE A 23 2.96 -10.27 15.68
N ARG A 24 2.04 -9.56 16.32
CA ARG A 24 0.98 -8.83 15.64
C ARG A 24 1.47 -7.46 15.22
N VAL A 25 1.29 -7.13 13.94
CA VAL A 25 1.82 -5.88 13.35
C VAL A 25 0.80 -4.76 13.25
N GLN A 26 -0.42 -4.97 13.73
CA GLN A 26 -1.47 -3.96 13.65
C GLN A 26 -1.26 -2.88 14.71
N PRO A 27 -1.51 -1.59 14.39
CA PRO A 27 -1.34 -0.52 15.36
C PRO A 27 -2.13 -0.71 16.66
N ALA A 28 -3.30 -1.36 16.58
CA ALA A 28 -4.12 -1.67 17.76
C ALA A 28 -3.40 -2.57 18.77
N HIS A 29 -2.37 -3.29 18.34
CA HIS A 29 -1.58 -4.17 19.20
C HIS A 29 -0.21 -3.57 19.55
N GLY A 30 -0.05 -2.25 19.39
CA GLY A 30 1.19 -1.57 19.71
C GLY A 30 2.23 -1.61 18.59
N GLY A 31 1.84 -2.04 17.38
CA GLY A 31 2.70 -1.99 16.21
C GLY A 31 2.90 -0.57 15.72
N SER A 32 3.86 -0.37 14.85
CA SER A 32 4.18 0.93 14.27
C SER A 32 4.19 0.88 12.75
N VAL A 33 3.93 2.04 12.13
CA VAL A 33 3.86 2.21 10.68
C VAL A 33 5.02 3.11 10.25
N HIS A 34 5.78 2.67 9.26
CA HIS A 34 6.95 3.40 8.76
C HIS A 34 6.85 3.59 7.25
N ALA A 35 6.88 4.84 6.79
CA ALA A 35 6.89 5.15 5.36
C ALA A 35 8.15 4.56 4.72
N GLN A 36 8.01 4.07 3.49
CA GLN A 36 9.09 3.48 2.71
C GLN A 36 9.15 4.09 1.32
N ASN A 37 10.35 4.14 0.76
CA ASN A 37 10.59 4.51 -0.64
C ASN A 37 11.12 3.28 -1.36
N PRO A 38 10.25 2.39 -1.84
CA PRO A 38 10.69 1.15 -2.47
C PRO A 38 11.32 1.41 -3.84
N ASP A 39 12.17 0.50 -4.27
CA ASP A 39 12.73 0.53 -5.62
C ASP A 39 11.61 0.47 -6.66
N GLN A 40 11.86 1.09 -7.81
CA GLN A 40 10.91 1.07 -8.93
C GLN A 40 10.52 -0.36 -9.32
N LYS A 41 11.44 -1.30 -9.23
CA LYS A 41 11.18 -2.71 -9.52
C LYS A 41 10.06 -3.28 -8.64
N LEU A 42 10.07 -2.96 -7.34
CA LEU A 42 9.04 -3.42 -6.41
C LEU A 42 7.70 -2.77 -6.70
N ILE A 43 7.71 -1.47 -7.03
CA ILE A 43 6.50 -0.75 -7.40
C ILE A 43 5.86 -1.37 -8.62
N LEU A 44 6.66 -1.70 -9.63
CA LEU A 44 6.16 -2.32 -10.87
C LEU A 44 5.58 -3.71 -10.61
N MET A 45 6.19 -4.49 -9.74
CA MET A 45 5.67 -5.80 -9.37
C MET A 45 4.32 -5.70 -8.68
N ALA A 46 4.19 -4.76 -7.73
CA ALA A 46 2.92 -4.52 -7.05
C ALA A 46 1.86 -3.98 -8.02
N ALA A 47 2.26 -3.10 -8.94
CA ALA A 47 1.37 -2.51 -9.93
C ALA A 47 0.76 -3.55 -10.88
N GLU A 48 1.46 -4.65 -11.16
CA GLU A 48 0.92 -5.72 -11.98
C GLU A 48 -0.35 -6.32 -11.39
N TYR A 49 -0.40 -6.47 -10.07
CA TYR A 49 -1.62 -6.97 -9.42
C TYR A 49 -2.77 -6.00 -9.55
N VAL A 50 -2.50 -4.70 -9.41
CA VAL A 50 -3.52 -3.67 -9.59
C VAL A 50 -4.04 -3.65 -11.02
N LYS A 51 -3.13 -3.73 -12.00
CA LYS A 51 -3.47 -3.75 -13.41
C LYS A 51 -4.38 -4.92 -13.78
N HIS A 52 -4.10 -6.10 -13.22
CA HIS A 52 -4.84 -7.31 -13.58
C HIS A 52 -6.11 -7.53 -12.78
N PHE A 53 -6.16 -7.07 -11.53
CA PHE A 53 -7.26 -7.41 -10.62
C PHE A 53 -8.01 -6.21 -10.06
N ALA A 54 -7.50 -5.01 -10.19
CA ALA A 54 -8.10 -3.81 -9.60
C ALA A 54 -8.20 -2.66 -10.60
N LYS A 55 -8.40 -2.98 -11.86
CA LYS A 55 -8.57 -1.98 -12.91
C LYS A 55 -9.82 -1.15 -12.62
N ASN A 56 -9.70 0.17 -12.77
CA ASN A 56 -10.79 1.14 -12.54
C ASN A 56 -11.21 1.27 -11.07
N CYS A 57 -10.40 0.82 -10.14
CA CYS A 57 -10.65 1.06 -8.72
C CYS A 57 -10.04 2.40 -8.30
N LEU A 58 -10.78 3.17 -7.49
CA LEU A 58 -10.27 4.43 -6.94
C LEU A 58 -9.03 4.20 -6.10
N TYR A 59 -9.03 3.14 -5.29
CA TYR A 59 -7.90 2.79 -4.44
C TYR A 59 -7.69 1.29 -4.44
N ALA A 60 -6.45 0.91 -4.17
CA ALA A 60 -6.07 -0.48 -3.97
C ALA A 60 -4.88 -0.52 -3.01
N ARG A 61 -4.89 -1.48 -2.09
CA ARG A 61 -3.75 -1.76 -1.23
C ARG A 61 -3.21 -3.14 -1.54
N VAL A 62 -1.94 -3.20 -1.92
CA VAL A 62 -1.25 -4.45 -2.25
C VAL A 62 -0.28 -4.74 -1.12
N ASP A 63 -0.55 -5.81 -0.37
CA ASP A 63 0.32 -6.24 0.72
C ASP A 63 1.13 -7.44 0.27
N GLY A 64 2.42 -7.39 0.51
CA GLY A 64 3.28 -8.49 0.15
C GLY A 64 4.66 -8.40 0.78
N THR A 65 5.47 -9.39 0.49
CA THR A 65 6.85 -9.45 0.94
C THR A 65 7.76 -9.78 -0.23
N PHE A 66 9.03 -9.44 -0.09
CA PHE A 66 10.02 -9.64 -1.14
C PHE A 66 11.05 -10.66 -0.65
N ILE A 67 11.06 -11.83 -1.31
CA ILE A 67 11.95 -12.95 -0.95
C ILE A 67 12.63 -13.45 -2.21
N ASN A 68 13.95 -13.58 -2.18
CA ASN A 68 14.76 -14.09 -3.31
C ASN A 68 14.45 -13.37 -4.62
N ASP A 69 14.41 -12.04 -4.57
CA ASP A 69 14.12 -11.17 -5.71
C ASP A 69 12.73 -11.37 -6.32
N GLN A 70 11.81 -11.97 -5.57
CA GLN A 70 10.42 -12.15 -6.01
C GLN A 70 9.47 -11.52 -5.01
N PHE A 71 8.46 -10.83 -5.56
CA PHE A 71 7.38 -10.26 -4.77
C PHE A 71 6.32 -11.33 -4.55
N LEU A 72 6.03 -11.63 -3.29
CA LEU A 72 4.99 -12.58 -2.91
C LEU A 72 3.79 -11.80 -2.40
N LEU A 73 2.70 -11.85 -3.15
CA LEU A 73 1.45 -11.20 -2.76
C LEU A 73 0.87 -11.92 -1.55
N MET A 74 0.54 -11.18 -0.50
CA MET A 74 -0.14 -11.70 0.68
C MET A 74 -1.61 -11.30 0.70
N GLU A 75 -1.93 -10.09 0.24
CA GLU A 75 -3.29 -9.59 0.27
C GLU A 75 -3.46 -8.49 -0.76
N LEU A 76 -4.63 -8.45 -1.39
CA LEU A 76 -5.06 -7.35 -2.23
C LEU A 76 -6.40 -6.85 -1.68
N GLU A 77 -6.41 -5.65 -1.13
CA GLU A 77 -7.60 -5.07 -0.50
C GLU A 77 -8.19 -3.97 -1.35
N LEU A 78 -9.46 -4.12 -1.72
CA LEU A 78 -10.20 -3.18 -2.57
C LEU A 78 -11.42 -2.62 -1.87
N ILE A 79 -11.87 -3.21 -0.77
CA ILE A 79 -13.07 -2.80 -0.04
C ILE A 79 -12.65 -2.30 1.34
N GLU A 80 -12.79 -0.99 1.53
CA GLU A 80 -12.50 -0.31 2.80
C GLU A 80 -11.12 -0.63 3.41
N PRO A 81 -10.03 -0.68 2.61
CA PRO A 81 -8.72 -0.87 3.20
C PRO A 81 -8.31 0.36 4.01
N PHE A 82 -7.45 0.15 5.00
CA PHE A 82 -6.80 1.26 5.67
C PHE A 82 -5.73 1.81 4.73
N LEU A 83 -5.82 3.09 4.37
CA LEU A 83 -4.97 3.67 3.32
C LEU A 83 -3.74 4.39 3.84
N PHE A 84 -3.59 4.54 5.17
CA PHE A 84 -2.41 5.16 5.79
C PHE A 84 -2.09 6.54 5.23
N LEU A 85 -3.12 7.37 5.05
CA LEU A 85 -2.97 8.69 4.42
C LEU A 85 -2.04 9.63 5.18
N ASN A 86 -1.89 9.42 6.48
CA ASN A 86 -1.02 10.24 7.31
C ASN A 86 0.41 9.69 7.44
N ALA A 87 0.77 8.62 6.71
CA ALA A 87 2.09 8.00 6.83
C ALA A 87 3.20 8.84 6.21
N SER A 88 2.88 9.67 5.22
CA SER A 88 3.88 10.53 4.59
C SER A 88 3.21 11.77 3.96
N PRO A 89 3.98 12.84 3.72
CA PRO A 89 3.46 14.06 3.10
C PRO A 89 2.92 13.81 1.69
N GLY A 90 1.86 14.53 1.32
CA GLY A 90 1.29 14.48 -0.02
C GLY A 90 0.29 13.36 -0.26
N ASN A 91 0.11 12.43 0.68
CA ASN A 91 -0.83 11.31 0.50
C ASN A 91 -2.27 11.78 0.37
N TYR A 92 -2.68 12.75 1.20
CA TYR A 92 -4.03 13.31 1.13
C TYR A 92 -4.28 13.99 -0.20
N ASP A 93 -3.30 14.75 -0.69
CA ASP A 93 -3.43 15.46 -1.97
C ASP A 93 -3.57 14.48 -3.12
N ARG A 94 -2.79 13.41 -3.13
CA ARG A 94 -2.88 12.38 -4.16
C ARG A 94 -4.23 11.67 -4.14
N TYR A 95 -4.75 11.39 -2.95
CA TYR A 95 -6.08 10.78 -2.83
C TYR A 95 -7.17 11.74 -3.31
N TYR A 96 -7.07 13.00 -2.92
CA TYR A 96 -8.01 14.05 -3.36
C TYR A 96 -8.01 14.17 -4.87
N ASP A 97 -6.82 14.25 -5.49
CA ASP A 97 -6.70 14.36 -6.94
C ASP A 97 -7.30 13.15 -7.66
N ALA A 98 -7.08 11.95 -7.12
CA ALA A 98 -7.64 10.72 -7.67
C ALA A 98 -9.17 10.73 -7.60
N LEU A 99 -9.72 11.17 -6.48
CA LEU A 99 -11.16 11.28 -6.29
C LEU A 99 -11.76 12.31 -7.26
N GLN A 100 -11.11 13.46 -7.41
CA GLN A 100 -11.54 14.50 -8.34
C GLN A 100 -11.60 13.99 -9.78
N ALA A 101 -10.66 13.16 -10.17
CA ALA A 101 -10.59 12.63 -11.54
C ALA A 101 -11.77 11.71 -11.88
N LEU A 102 -12.47 11.19 -10.87
CA LEU A 102 -13.60 10.26 -11.06
C LEU A 102 -14.97 10.95 -11.01
N ILE A 103 -15.03 12.21 -10.64
CA ILE A 103 -16.29 12.95 -10.47
C ILE A 103 -16.66 13.68 -11.76
#